data_b7e695eeffd70eff61029dd58ad7af8a
#
_entry.id   b7e695eeffd70eff61029dd58ad7af8a
#
_cell.length_a   1.000
_cell.length_b   1.000
_cell.length_c   1.000
_cell.angle_alpha   90.00
_cell.angle_beta   90.00
_cell.angle_gamma   90.00
#
_symmetry.space_group_name_H-M   'P 1'
#
loop_
_entity.id
_entity.type
_entity.pdbx_description
1 polymer ?
#
loop_
_entity_poly.entity_id
_entity_poly.type
_entity_poly.pdbx_seq_one_letter_code
_entity_poly.pdbx_strand_id
1 'polypeptide(L)'
;MTYRQMRTPIIISTKKVYINARCFIAGYSDKLSARPGDTITFSVSSKATSDFTATLHRSISADPNPKGPGIVEEDASEYFKPTSFASRYQSFTPGSFAQSIADLSANIESNLVIKLWFMPTILLAGNQTLLAWGDVSISLDQHGLITAALPNNILLSSSEAVKIHNWYSLEIKLLDSGATTLKLQHLANSKTCLVSTKDNDTAIDIGQLFPLSIKAPVRIAASYKDAPGCFNGKIEAPEILADGKLIAKWDFSQGISSLSVKTKIGPDLFLKNAPTRGVTGRKWNATEFCWRHKPDHYAAIAFHDDDIYDFDWDGDFELTIPNDMPSGIYVMRIVADEHYDAMPFFVCPPLGKRQADLCVLASTFTYTIYGNHARPDFAPSWLGRIAAWNAYPNNPSMFKHYGLSTYNNHKDG
;
A
#
# COMPACT_ATOMS: atom_id res chain seq x y z
N MET A 1 -8.47 -35.20 3.58
CA MET A 1 -7.97 -33.92 4.18
C MET A 1 -9.11 -32.94 4.16
N THR A 2 -9.52 -32.42 5.31
CA THR A 2 -10.66 -31.49 5.40
C THR A 2 -10.20 -30.08 5.04
N TYR A 3 -11.03 -29.32 4.33
CA TYR A 3 -10.87 -27.91 3.93
C TYR A 3 -10.34 -26.97 5.06
N ARG A 4 -10.46 -27.38 6.31
CA ARG A 4 -9.89 -26.70 7.47
C ARG A 4 -8.35 -26.56 7.47
N GLN A 5 -7.65 -27.36 6.69
CA GLN A 5 -6.17 -27.38 6.65
C GLN A 5 -5.60 -26.53 5.51
N MET A 6 -6.44 -25.97 4.62
CA MET A 6 -6.00 -25.42 3.34
C MET A 6 -5.79 -23.90 3.31
N ARG A 7 -5.98 -23.16 4.39
CA ARG A 7 -5.76 -21.72 4.41
C ARG A 7 -5.10 -21.29 5.70
N THR A 8 -3.82 -21.02 5.61
CA THR A 8 -3.18 -20.11 6.56
C THR A 8 -3.46 -18.70 6.04
N PRO A 9 -4.30 -17.91 6.70
CA PRO A 9 -4.64 -16.57 6.24
C PRO A 9 -3.44 -15.65 6.40
N ILE A 10 -3.19 -14.82 5.41
CA ILE A 10 -2.40 -13.62 5.60
C ILE A 10 -3.24 -12.71 6.50
N ILE A 11 -2.89 -12.63 7.80
CA ILE A 11 -3.58 -11.78 8.76
C ILE A 11 -2.96 -10.39 8.66
N ILE A 12 -3.73 -9.47 8.10
CA ILE A 12 -3.47 -8.04 8.31
C ILE A 12 -4.07 -7.68 9.68
N SER A 13 -3.25 -7.77 10.72
CA SER A 13 -3.62 -7.34 12.08
C SER A 13 -3.34 -5.85 12.22
N THR A 14 -4.21 -5.13 12.93
CA THR A 14 -4.08 -3.71 13.30
C THR A 14 -2.86 -3.36 14.16
N LYS A 15 -2.01 -4.33 14.48
CA LYS A 15 -0.72 -4.12 15.15
C LYS A 15 0.37 -4.68 14.25
N LYS A 16 1.11 -3.80 13.56
CA LYS A 16 2.21 -4.09 12.63
C LYS A 16 1.86 -5.23 11.69
N VAL A 17 1.89 -5.00 10.40
CA VAL A 17 1.78 -6.08 9.43
C VAL A 17 2.96 -7.02 9.67
N TYR A 18 2.73 -7.94 10.59
CA TYR A 18 3.56 -9.11 10.63
C TYR A 18 2.92 -10.06 9.62
N ILE A 19 3.67 -10.49 8.62
CA ILE A 19 3.44 -11.85 8.17
C ILE A 19 3.47 -12.64 9.47
N ASN A 20 2.32 -13.13 9.87
CA ASN A 20 2.17 -13.73 11.20
C ASN A 20 3.29 -14.76 11.32
N ALA A 21 3.87 -14.87 12.51
CA ALA A 21 4.86 -15.90 12.81
C ALA A 21 4.40 -17.34 12.47
N ARG A 22 3.15 -17.51 12.06
CA ARG A 22 2.51 -18.75 11.61
C ARG A 22 2.53 -18.99 10.10
N CYS A 23 2.84 -17.98 9.26
CA CYS A 23 3.02 -18.23 7.83
C CYS A 23 4.47 -18.67 7.60
N PHE A 24 4.67 -19.98 7.54
CA PHE A 24 5.98 -20.59 7.35
C PHE A 24 6.43 -20.54 5.90
N ILE A 25 5.48 -20.68 4.97
CA ILE A 25 5.68 -20.59 3.53
C ILE A 25 4.51 -19.83 2.90
N ALA A 26 4.80 -18.92 2.00
CA ALA A 26 3.83 -18.19 1.20
C ALA A 26 4.40 -17.93 -0.19
N GLY A 27 3.52 -17.88 -1.19
CA GLY A 27 3.95 -17.57 -2.55
C GLY A 27 2.89 -16.83 -3.35
N TYR A 28 3.33 -16.18 -4.41
CA TYR A 28 2.46 -15.56 -5.41
C TYR A 28 3.06 -15.68 -6.82
N SER A 29 2.21 -15.54 -7.84
CA SER A 29 2.61 -15.45 -9.24
C SER A 29 2.58 -14.01 -9.73
N ASP A 30 3.46 -13.64 -10.65
CA ASP A 30 3.49 -12.31 -11.29
C ASP A 30 2.25 -12.05 -12.14
N LYS A 31 1.54 -13.12 -12.57
CA LYS A 31 0.34 -13.07 -13.41
C LYS A 31 -0.71 -14.03 -12.90
N LEU A 32 -1.97 -13.59 -12.92
CA LEU A 32 -3.13 -14.46 -12.64
C LEU A 32 -3.57 -15.26 -13.85
N SER A 33 -3.13 -14.91 -15.05
CA SER A 33 -3.51 -15.61 -16.28
C SER A 33 -2.38 -15.58 -17.32
N ALA A 34 -2.27 -16.66 -18.09
CA ALA A 34 -1.28 -16.79 -19.15
C ALA A 34 -1.85 -17.59 -20.33
N ARG A 35 -1.28 -17.43 -21.50
CA ARG A 35 -1.59 -18.16 -22.73
C ARG A 35 -0.43 -19.06 -23.11
N PRO A 36 -0.64 -20.06 -24.00
CA PRO A 36 0.47 -20.82 -24.57
C PRO A 36 1.60 -19.91 -25.08
N GLY A 37 2.81 -20.18 -24.64
CA GLY A 37 4.03 -19.41 -24.91
C GLY A 37 4.34 -18.30 -23.88
N ASP A 38 3.39 -17.89 -23.04
CA ASP A 38 3.65 -16.97 -21.94
C ASP A 38 4.39 -17.68 -20.79
N THR A 39 5.20 -16.93 -20.07
CA THR A 39 5.88 -17.42 -18.85
C THR A 39 5.26 -16.76 -17.62
N ILE A 40 5.00 -17.56 -16.58
CA ILE A 40 4.60 -17.13 -15.24
C ILE A 40 5.79 -17.32 -14.31
N THR A 41 6.13 -16.27 -13.55
CA THR A 41 7.16 -16.34 -12.51
C THR A 41 6.50 -16.49 -11.15
N PHE A 42 7.02 -17.38 -10.32
CA PHE A 42 6.56 -17.65 -8.96
C PHE A 42 7.60 -17.18 -7.97
N SER A 43 7.17 -16.36 -7.02
CA SER A 43 7.98 -15.85 -5.92
C SER A 43 7.52 -16.49 -4.61
N VAL A 44 8.46 -16.99 -3.82
CA VAL A 44 8.18 -17.75 -2.60
C VAL A 44 9.01 -17.19 -1.45
N SER A 45 8.39 -16.99 -0.29
CA SER A 45 9.07 -16.72 0.96
C SER A 45 8.84 -17.87 1.93
N SER A 46 9.90 -18.53 2.36
CA SER A 46 9.87 -19.69 3.25
C SER A 46 10.79 -19.49 4.44
N LYS A 47 10.31 -19.85 5.63
CA LYS A 47 11.09 -19.94 6.87
C LYS A 47 11.51 -21.36 7.20
N ALA A 48 11.19 -22.32 6.31
CA ALA A 48 11.61 -23.69 6.49
C ALA A 48 13.14 -23.82 6.46
N THR A 49 13.66 -24.81 7.13
CA THR A 49 15.08 -25.17 7.08
C THR A 49 15.39 -26.16 5.98
N SER A 50 14.36 -26.83 5.45
CA SER A 50 14.41 -27.71 4.30
C SER A 50 14.05 -26.95 3.01
N ASP A 51 14.42 -27.53 1.87
CA ASP A 51 13.94 -27.09 0.57
C ASP A 51 12.40 -27.18 0.49
N PHE A 52 11.77 -26.32 -0.27
CA PHE A 52 10.36 -26.47 -0.60
C PHE A 52 10.19 -27.19 -1.94
N THR A 53 9.14 -27.96 -2.06
CA THR A 53 8.79 -28.65 -3.32
C THR A 53 7.58 -27.97 -3.96
N ALA A 54 7.70 -27.63 -5.25
CA ALA A 54 6.60 -27.11 -6.06
C ALA A 54 6.01 -28.24 -6.93
N THR A 55 4.65 -28.29 -7.00
CA THR A 55 3.89 -29.25 -7.80
C THR A 55 2.74 -28.56 -8.51
N LEU A 56 2.45 -28.95 -9.75
CA LEU A 56 1.37 -28.39 -10.53
C LEU A 56 0.16 -29.32 -10.54
N HIS A 57 -1.01 -28.72 -10.32
CA HIS A 57 -2.31 -29.41 -10.34
C HIS A 57 -3.31 -28.63 -11.18
N ARG A 58 -4.22 -29.34 -11.84
CA ARG A 58 -5.40 -28.77 -12.50
C ARG A 58 -6.57 -28.81 -11.53
N SER A 59 -7.16 -27.64 -11.22
CA SER A 59 -8.32 -27.56 -10.35
C SER A 59 -9.59 -27.88 -11.12
N ILE A 60 -10.29 -28.93 -10.72
CA ILE A 60 -11.59 -29.37 -11.29
C ILE A 60 -12.74 -28.81 -10.46
N SER A 61 -12.58 -28.83 -9.13
CA SER A 61 -13.54 -28.26 -8.19
C SER A 61 -12.84 -27.69 -6.97
N ALA A 62 -13.30 -26.54 -6.51
CA ALA A 62 -12.87 -25.95 -5.25
C ALA A 62 -14.09 -25.64 -4.37
N ASP A 63 -15.09 -26.50 -4.39
CA ASP A 63 -16.34 -26.32 -3.64
C ASP A 63 -16.12 -26.62 -2.14
N PRO A 64 -16.22 -25.65 -1.24
CA PRO A 64 -16.09 -25.89 0.18
C PRO A 64 -17.34 -26.53 0.81
N ASN A 65 -18.44 -26.68 0.08
CA ASN A 65 -19.68 -27.25 0.56
C ASN A 65 -19.48 -28.74 0.92
N PRO A 66 -19.74 -29.18 2.16
CA PRO A 66 -19.63 -30.58 2.55
C PRO A 66 -20.53 -31.55 1.77
N LYS A 67 -21.60 -31.03 1.13
CA LYS A 67 -22.52 -31.79 0.27
C LYS A 67 -22.16 -31.73 -1.20
N GLY A 68 -21.16 -30.92 -1.57
CA GLY A 68 -20.67 -30.76 -2.93
C GLY A 68 -19.50 -31.73 -3.22
N PRO A 69 -18.89 -31.63 -4.42
CA PRO A 69 -17.78 -32.48 -4.82
C PRO A 69 -16.51 -32.26 -4.01
N GLY A 70 -16.40 -31.17 -3.25
CA GLY A 70 -15.20 -30.84 -2.50
C GLY A 70 -14.10 -30.23 -3.35
N ILE A 71 -12.87 -30.29 -2.84
CA ILE A 71 -11.69 -29.88 -3.59
C ILE A 71 -11.23 -31.10 -4.38
N VAL A 72 -11.32 -30.99 -5.71
CA VAL A 72 -10.88 -32.01 -6.66
C VAL A 72 -9.82 -31.41 -7.57
N GLU A 73 -8.65 -32.02 -7.57
CA GLU A 73 -7.52 -31.63 -8.39
C GLU A 73 -6.97 -32.83 -9.13
N GLU A 74 -6.57 -32.61 -10.37
CA GLU A 74 -5.85 -33.60 -11.19
C GLU A 74 -4.37 -33.27 -11.21
N ASP A 75 -3.52 -34.31 -11.24
CA ASP A 75 -2.08 -34.15 -11.43
C ASP A 75 -1.81 -33.50 -12.80
N ALA A 76 -0.95 -32.51 -12.85
CA ALA A 76 -0.50 -31.86 -14.06
C ALA A 76 1.05 -31.89 -14.20
N SER A 77 1.68 -32.91 -13.62
CA SER A 77 3.13 -33.08 -13.62
C SER A 77 3.73 -33.26 -15.02
N GLU A 78 2.91 -33.57 -16.02
CA GLU A 78 3.32 -33.56 -17.43
C GLU A 78 3.77 -32.17 -17.92
N TYR A 79 3.19 -31.08 -17.37
CA TYR A 79 3.53 -29.70 -17.73
C TYR A 79 4.57 -29.07 -16.80
N PHE A 80 4.62 -29.50 -15.55
CA PHE A 80 5.61 -29.07 -14.56
C PHE A 80 5.92 -30.22 -13.61
N LYS A 81 7.10 -30.82 -13.76
CA LYS A 81 7.51 -31.90 -12.86
C LYS A 81 7.73 -31.41 -11.44
N PRO A 82 7.35 -32.20 -10.41
CA PRO A 82 7.69 -31.90 -9.04
C PRO A 82 9.15 -31.50 -8.90
N THR A 83 9.43 -30.30 -8.41
CA THR A 83 10.80 -29.77 -8.33
C THR A 83 11.01 -29.12 -6.95
N SER A 84 12.18 -29.38 -6.38
CA SER A 84 12.58 -28.77 -5.10
C SER A 84 13.47 -27.55 -5.32
N PHE A 85 13.27 -26.54 -4.49
CA PHE A 85 13.99 -25.27 -4.52
C PHE A 85 14.43 -24.89 -3.12
N ALA A 86 15.54 -24.17 -2.99
CA ALA A 86 16.06 -23.74 -1.71
C ALA A 86 15.08 -22.77 -1.01
N SER A 87 14.76 -23.06 0.25
CA SER A 87 13.95 -22.15 1.07
C SER A 87 14.75 -20.89 1.41
N ARG A 88 14.11 -19.72 1.24
CA ARG A 88 14.65 -18.43 1.68
C ARG A 88 13.52 -17.54 2.21
N TYR A 89 13.83 -16.77 3.23
CA TYR A 89 12.89 -15.77 3.72
C TYR A 89 13.04 -14.48 2.94
N GLN A 90 11.97 -14.04 2.32
CA GLN A 90 11.84 -12.75 1.65
C GLN A 90 10.91 -11.86 2.46
N SER A 91 11.40 -10.72 2.92
CA SER A 91 10.61 -9.73 3.66
C SER A 91 9.90 -8.77 2.71
N PHE A 92 8.93 -8.04 3.22
CA PHE A 92 8.32 -6.90 2.55
C PHE A 92 8.06 -5.77 3.54
N THR A 93 7.97 -4.54 3.03
CA THR A 93 7.67 -3.36 3.84
C THR A 93 6.35 -2.76 3.37
N PRO A 94 5.27 -2.85 4.17
CA PRO A 94 4.01 -2.21 3.85
C PRO A 94 4.08 -0.70 4.06
N GLY A 95 3.08 -0.02 3.53
CA GLY A 95 2.93 1.41 3.61
C GLY A 95 3.33 2.12 2.32
N SER A 96 2.55 3.12 1.96
CA SER A 96 2.77 3.89 0.75
C SER A 96 3.48 5.21 1.02
N PHE A 97 4.26 5.65 0.06
CA PHE A 97 4.96 6.93 0.09
C PHE A 97 5.35 7.38 -1.32
N ALA A 98 5.66 8.66 -1.46
CA ALA A 98 6.29 9.17 -2.67
C ALA A 98 7.79 9.40 -2.41
N GLN A 99 8.64 9.00 -3.36
CA GLN A 99 10.08 9.21 -3.30
C GLN A 99 10.58 9.82 -4.59
N SER A 100 11.45 10.81 -4.48
CA SER A 100 12.10 11.38 -5.67
C SER A 100 13.00 10.33 -6.34
N ILE A 101 12.94 10.30 -7.68
CA ILE A 101 13.72 9.37 -8.52
C ILE A 101 15.22 9.67 -8.54
N ALA A 102 15.59 10.88 -8.09
CA ALA A 102 16.96 11.34 -7.94
C ALA A 102 17.08 12.16 -6.66
N ASP A 103 18.32 12.34 -6.19
CA ASP A 103 18.61 13.23 -5.09
C ASP A 103 18.22 14.67 -5.43
N LEU A 104 17.58 15.36 -4.49
CA LEU A 104 17.51 16.80 -4.48
C LEU A 104 18.76 17.31 -3.76
N SER A 105 19.57 18.08 -4.47
CA SER A 105 20.80 18.65 -3.92
C SER A 105 20.67 20.16 -3.77
N ALA A 106 21.00 20.69 -2.60
CA ALA A 106 21.03 22.13 -2.34
C ALA A 106 22.16 22.49 -1.39
N ASN A 107 22.88 23.56 -1.72
CA ASN A 107 23.71 24.31 -0.80
C ASN A 107 22.91 25.55 -0.39
N ILE A 108 22.63 25.69 0.87
CA ILE A 108 21.69 26.67 1.42
C ILE A 108 22.47 27.60 2.32
N GLU A 109 22.51 28.89 1.97
CA GLU A 109 23.37 29.87 2.63
C GLU A 109 22.63 30.65 3.73
N SER A 110 21.32 30.87 3.58
CA SER A 110 20.60 31.80 4.45
C SER A 110 19.22 31.36 4.92
N ASN A 111 18.48 30.61 4.10
CA ASN A 111 17.15 30.19 4.52
C ASN A 111 16.67 28.93 3.80
N LEU A 112 15.91 28.12 4.54
CA LEU A 112 15.20 26.95 4.05
C LEU A 112 13.71 27.06 4.42
N VAL A 113 12.81 26.88 3.45
CA VAL A 113 11.38 26.86 3.69
C VAL A 113 10.78 25.58 3.10
N ILE A 114 10.04 24.84 3.92
CA ILE A 114 9.30 23.65 3.50
C ILE A 114 7.82 23.89 3.76
N LYS A 115 7.00 23.66 2.73
CA LYS A 115 5.55 23.84 2.79
C LYS A 115 4.83 22.63 2.28
N LEU A 116 3.71 22.31 2.89
CA LEU A 116 2.76 21.33 2.38
C LEU A 116 1.37 21.54 3.01
N TRP A 117 0.36 20.92 2.39
CA TRP A 117 -0.96 20.74 2.98
C TRP A 117 -1.14 19.29 3.35
N PHE A 118 -1.78 19.02 4.48
CA PHE A 118 -2.05 17.66 4.92
C PHE A 118 -3.37 17.56 5.69
N MET A 119 -3.95 16.38 5.69
CA MET A 119 -5.13 16.02 6.46
C MET A 119 -4.91 14.62 7.04
N PRO A 120 -4.64 14.49 8.35
CA PRO A 120 -4.50 13.18 8.99
C PRO A 120 -5.85 12.47 9.10
N THR A 121 -5.86 11.16 8.95
CA THR A 121 -7.06 10.32 9.07
C THR A 121 -7.06 9.51 10.35
N ILE A 122 -5.86 9.19 10.88
CA ILE A 122 -5.72 8.48 12.16
C ILE A 122 -4.45 8.94 12.89
N LEU A 123 -4.49 8.90 14.22
CA LEU A 123 -3.31 9.07 15.06
C LEU A 123 -2.88 7.70 15.58
N LEU A 124 -1.68 7.27 15.21
CA LEU A 124 -1.12 5.97 15.58
C LEU A 124 -0.02 6.11 16.63
N ALA A 125 0.24 5.03 17.37
CA ALA A 125 1.41 4.95 18.23
C ALA A 125 2.70 5.06 17.40
N GLY A 126 3.57 5.99 17.75
CA GLY A 126 4.78 6.34 17.01
C GLY A 126 4.59 7.52 16.07
N ASN A 127 5.65 7.88 15.38
CA ASN A 127 5.66 9.03 14.48
C ASN A 127 5.25 8.62 13.07
N GLN A 128 4.36 9.39 12.48
CA GLN A 128 3.96 9.31 11.08
C GLN A 128 4.66 10.45 10.31
N THR A 129 5.51 10.13 9.35
CA THR A 129 6.32 11.14 8.66
C THR A 129 5.56 11.77 7.51
N LEU A 130 5.50 13.11 7.49
CA LEU A 130 4.91 13.89 6.39
C LEU A 130 5.89 14.12 5.25
N LEU A 131 7.13 14.49 5.59
CA LEU A 131 8.21 14.73 4.62
C LEU A 131 9.56 14.46 5.27
N ALA A 132 10.49 13.86 4.51
CA ALA A 132 11.89 13.70 4.88
C ALA A 132 12.80 14.10 3.71
N TRP A 133 13.91 14.84 4.03
CA TRP A 133 14.95 15.22 3.09
C TRP A 133 16.29 15.36 3.81
N GLY A 134 17.17 14.38 3.64
CA GLY A 134 18.40 14.27 4.42
C GLY A 134 18.12 14.20 5.92
N ASP A 135 18.72 15.07 6.69
CA ASP A 135 18.54 15.15 8.15
C ASP A 135 17.29 15.94 8.56
N VAL A 136 16.53 16.47 7.59
CA VAL A 136 15.26 17.14 7.86
C VAL A 136 14.13 16.13 7.80
N SER A 137 13.34 16.04 8.88
CA SER A 137 12.17 15.16 8.94
C SER A 137 11.02 15.85 9.66
N ILE A 138 9.86 15.87 9.04
CA ILE A 138 8.63 16.45 9.59
C ILE A 138 7.65 15.31 9.85
N SER A 139 7.19 15.19 11.08
CA SER A 139 6.36 14.07 11.54
C SER A 139 5.18 14.52 12.38
N LEU A 140 4.16 13.68 12.41
CA LEU A 140 2.98 13.76 13.28
C LEU A 140 3.11 12.67 14.34
N ASP A 141 2.99 13.02 15.61
CA ASP A 141 3.03 12.07 16.72
C ASP A 141 1.63 11.51 17.07
N GLN A 142 1.60 10.57 18.02
CA GLN A 142 0.37 9.93 18.49
C GLN A 142 -0.60 10.89 19.22
N HIS A 143 -0.13 12.06 19.64
CA HIS A 143 -0.93 13.08 20.32
C HIS A 143 -1.45 14.16 19.37
N GLY A 144 -1.09 14.07 18.10
CA GLY A 144 -1.45 15.04 17.08
C GLY A 144 -0.49 16.24 17.00
N LEU A 145 0.67 16.19 17.63
CA LEU A 145 1.66 17.25 17.52
C LEU A 145 2.53 17.06 16.26
N ILE A 146 2.77 18.16 15.56
CA ILE A 146 3.74 18.20 14.47
C ILE A 146 5.13 18.44 15.04
N THR A 147 6.07 17.57 14.70
CA THR A 147 7.47 17.69 15.07
C THR A 147 8.35 17.81 13.83
N ALA A 148 9.31 18.73 13.85
CA ALA A 148 10.33 18.85 12.84
C ALA A 148 11.70 18.56 13.47
N ALA A 149 12.32 17.44 13.07
CA ALA A 149 13.71 17.17 13.34
C ALA A 149 14.54 17.84 12.24
N LEU A 150 15.54 18.60 12.66
CA LEU A 150 16.40 19.41 11.81
C LEU A 150 17.86 19.01 12.03
N PRO A 151 18.80 19.42 11.15
CA PRO A 151 20.21 19.20 11.35
C PRO A 151 20.69 19.62 12.74
N ASN A 152 21.80 19.05 13.22
CA ASN A 152 22.34 19.29 14.57
C ASN A 152 21.43 18.85 15.73
N ASN A 153 20.56 17.84 15.51
CA ASN A 153 19.62 17.29 16.50
C ASN A 153 18.62 18.33 17.07
N ILE A 154 18.31 19.34 16.31
CA ILE A 154 17.32 20.34 16.68
C ILE A 154 15.92 19.75 16.50
N LEU A 155 15.07 19.90 17.50
CA LEU A 155 13.67 19.44 17.46
C LEU A 155 12.74 20.63 17.72
N LEU A 156 11.85 20.90 16.77
CA LEU A 156 10.79 21.88 16.88
C LEU A 156 9.46 21.14 16.94
N SER A 157 8.56 21.56 17.85
CA SER A 157 7.24 20.94 18.00
C SER A 157 6.16 22.00 17.99
N SER A 158 5.01 21.66 17.40
CA SER A 158 3.83 22.50 17.49
C SER A 158 3.30 22.56 18.93
N SER A 159 2.72 23.69 19.35
CA SER A 159 2.13 23.84 20.68
C SER A 159 0.70 23.30 20.75
N GLU A 160 0.03 23.13 19.62
CA GLU A 160 -1.33 22.62 19.51
C GLU A 160 -1.39 21.34 18.66
N ALA A 161 -2.27 20.44 19.05
CA ALA A 161 -2.51 19.20 18.34
C ALA A 161 -3.43 19.40 17.14
N VAL A 162 -3.12 18.74 16.02
CA VAL A 162 -4.03 18.63 14.89
C VAL A 162 -5.16 17.65 15.18
N LYS A 163 -6.29 17.84 14.52
CA LYS A 163 -7.44 16.94 14.56
C LYS A 163 -7.52 16.14 13.27
N ILE A 164 -7.85 14.88 13.38
CA ILE A 164 -8.10 14.02 12.22
C ILE A 164 -9.21 14.59 11.33
N HIS A 165 -9.16 14.26 10.03
CA HIS A 165 -10.11 14.70 9.00
C HIS A 165 -10.21 16.23 8.81
N ASN A 166 -9.20 16.99 9.26
CA ASN A 166 -9.10 18.43 9.02
C ASN A 166 -7.86 18.76 8.19
N TRP A 167 -8.00 19.69 7.26
CA TRP A 167 -6.90 20.19 6.44
C TRP A 167 -6.10 21.25 7.17
N TYR A 168 -4.77 21.09 7.12
CA TYR A 168 -3.82 22.05 7.67
C TYR A 168 -2.79 22.46 6.61
N SER A 169 -2.44 23.73 6.59
CA SER A 169 -1.23 24.24 5.96
C SER A 169 -0.09 24.17 6.95
N LEU A 170 1.02 23.62 6.55
CA LEU A 170 2.25 23.57 7.33
C LEU A 170 3.35 24.34 6.59
N GLU A 171 4.02 25.24 7.29
CA GLU A 171 5.25 25.91 6.87
C GLU A 171 6.32 25.76 7.93
N ILE A 172 7.46 25.18 7.59
CA ILE A 172 8.68 25.21 8.40
C ILE A 172 9.64 26.18 7.73
N LYS A 173 10.14 27.16 8.50
CA LYS A 173 11.07 28.15 8.00
C LYS A 173 12.30 28.27 8.93
N LEU A 174 13.46 28.05 8.37
CA LEU A 174 14.75 28.22 9.00
C LEU A 174 15.43 29.46 8.42
N LEU A 175 15.97 30.32 9.28
CA LEU A 175 16.65 31.56 8.88
C LEU A 175 18.08 31.59 9.41
N ASP A 176 18.96 32.28 8.69
CA ASP A 176 20.36 32.50 9.07
C ASP A 176 20.51 33.21 10.43
N SER A 177 19.53 34.03 10.81
CA SER A 177 19.44 34.67 12.14
C SER A 177 19.25 33.67 13.30
N GLY A 178 19.12 32.37 13.03
CA GLY A 178 18.78 31.34 14.01
C GLY A 178 17.27 31.24 14.28
N ALA A 179 16.45 32.18 13.81
CA ALA A 179 15.01 32.12 13.99
C ALA A 179 14.41 30.99 13.15
N THR A 180 13.86 29.98 13.83
CA THR A 180 13.15 28.87 13.20
C THR A 180 11.70 28.92 13.60
N THR A 181 10.82 28.83 12.59
CA THR A 181 9.37 28.90 12.82
C THR A 181 8.68 27.69 12.24
N LEU A 182 7.69 27.17 12.98
CA LEU A 182 6.70 26.21 12.53
C LEU A 182 5.35 26.92 12.56
N LYS A 183 4.76 27.10 11.38
CA LYS A 183 3.41 27.65 11.21
C LYS A 183 2.46 26.53 10.82
N LEU A 184 1.40 26.40 11.60
CA LEU A 184 0.34 25.42 11.39
C LEU A 184 -1.00 26.14 11.34
N GLN A 185 -1.62 26.18 10.16
CA GLN A 185 -2.88 26.88 9.97
C GLN A 185 -3.98 25.93 9.54
N HIS A 186 -5.06 25.90 10.29
CA HIS A 186 -6.25 25.14 9.95
C HIS A 186 -6.97 25.79 8.76
N LEU A 187 -7.36 24.98 7.76
CA LEU A 187 -8.22 25.43 6.69
C LEU A 187 -9.65 25.54 7.21
N ALA A 188 -10.02 26.73 7.68
CA ALA A 188 -11.39 27.02 8.05
C ALA A 188 -12.26 27.08 6.78
N ASN A 189 -13.06 26.06 6.55
CA ASN A 189 -14.16 26.16 5.59
C ASN A 189 -15.40 26.65 6.35
N SER A 190 -15.76 27.92 6.15
CA SER A 190 -16.86 28.58 6.83
C SER A 190 -18.22 27.89 6.65
N LYS A 191 -18.35 26.99 5.67
CA LYS A 191 -19.59 26.25 5.38
C LYS A 191 -19.67 24.87 6.02
N THR A 192 -18.54 24.29 6.41
CA THR A 192 -18.47 22.89 6.87
C THR A 192 -17.71 22.70 8.18
N CYS A 193 -16.97 23.70 8.65
CA CYS A 193 -16.20 23.58 9.88
C CYS A 193 -17.02 24.05 11.09
N LEU A 194 -17.48 23.10 11.88
CA LEU A 194 -18.19 23.36 13.15
C LEU A 194 -17.22 23.63 14.32
N VAL A 195 -15.92 23.48 14.11
CA VAL A 195 -14.90 23.62 15.16
C VAL A 195 -13.87 24.65 14.72
N SER A 196 -13.83 25.80 15.41
CA SER A 196 -12.72 26.74 15.28
C SER A 196 -11.46 26.14 15.90
N THR A 197 -10.40 26.03 15.12
CA THR A 197 -9.05 25.76 15.64
C THR A 197 -8.24 27.04 15.51
N LYS A 198 -7.40 27.32 16.50
CA LYS A 198 -6.48 28.46 16.43
C LYS A 198 -5.32 28.12 15.50
N ASP A 199 -4.86 29.11 14.77
CA ASP A 199 -3.57 29.04 14.09
C ASP A 199 -2.47 28.88 15.15
N ASN A 200 -1.48 28.08 14.82
CA ASN A 200 -0.42 27.71 15.75
C ASN A 200 0.93 28.06 15.13
N ASP A 201 1.55 29.09 15.69
CA ASP A 201 2.90 29.49 15.30
C ASP A 201 3.84 29.22 16.48
N THR A 202 4.79 28.35 16.28
CA THR A 202 5.90 28.11 17.23
C THR A 202 7.18 28.65 16.64
N ALA A 203 7.93 29.40 17.42
CA ALA A 203 9.23 29.91 17.04
C ALA A 203 10.26 29.58 18.11
N ILE A 204 11.45 29.17 17.69
CA ILE A 204 12.62 28.98 18.54
C ILE A 204 13.83 29.63 17.87
N ASP A 205 14.78 30.07 18.68
CA ASP A 205 16.10 30.45 18.22
C ASP A 205 17.04 29.25 18.40
N ILE A 206 17.60 28.77 17.29
CA ILE A 206 18.47 27.58 17.25
C ILE A 206 19.94 27.93 17.07
N GLY A 207 20.28 29.22 17.08
CA GLY A 207 21.63 29.71 16.75
C GLY A 207 21.97 29.52 15.27
N GLN A 208 23.25 29.58 14.96
CA GLN A 208 23.72 29.49 13.57
C GLN A 208 23.61 28.08 13.03
N LEU A 209 22.78 27.90 11.98
CA LEU A 209 22.56 26.63 11.30
C LEU A 209 23.22 26.60 9.91
N PHE A 210 23.32 27.72 9.23
CA PHE A 210 23.84 27.82 7.87
C PHE A 210 25.35 28.07 7.83
N PRO A 211 26.05 27.62 6.76
CA PRO A 211 25.51 27.00 5.55
C PRO A 211 25.11 25.54 5.76
N LEU A 212 24.07 25.08 5.04
CA LEU A 212 23.63 23.70 5.00
C LEU A 212 23.86 23.12 3.61
N SER A 213 24.40 21.91 3.54
CA SER A 213 24.47 21.14 2.30
C SER A 213 23.69 19.86 2.45
N ILE A 214 22.62 19.70 1.66
CA ILE A 214 21.77 18.52 1.66
C ILE A 214 21.81 17.89 0.27
N LYS A 215 22.11 16.58 0.22
CA LYS A 215 22.02 15.77 -0.99
C LYS A 215 21.38 14.44 -0.62
N ALA A 216 20.11 14.31 -0.87
CA ALA A 216 19.33 13.11 -0.56
C ALA A 216 18.06 13.04 -1.42
N PRO A 217 17.46 11.87 -1.62
CA PRO A 217 16.12 11.80 -2.17
C PRO A 217 15.12 12.47 -1.21
N VAL A 218 14.06 13.07 -1.74
CA VAL A 218 12.94 13.54 -0.94
C VAL A 218 11.94 12.39 -0.78
N ARG A 219 11.50 12.12 0.43
CA ARG A 219 10.35 11.25 0.72
C ARG A 219 9.18 12.06 1.25
N ILE A 220 7.98 11.74 0.77
CA ILE A 220 6.72 12.31 1.22
C ILE A 220 5.89 11.15 1.75
N ALA A 221 5.33 11.29 2.94
CA ALA A 221 4.58 10.30 3.70
C ALA A 221 5.40 9.14 4.29
N ALA A 222 6.73 9.22 4.32
CA ALA A 222 7.58 8.23 5.00
C ALA A 222 8.96 8.79 5.36
N SER A 223 9.62 8.18 6.36
CA SER A 223 11.03 8.39 6.68
C SER A 223 11.94 7.43 5.91
N TYR A 224 13.28 7.55 6.09
CA TYR A 224 14.26 6.62 5.49
C TYR A 224 14.50 5.35 6.30
N LYS A 225 13.86 5.20 7.46
CA LYS A 225 14.06 4.03 8.34
C LYS A 225 13.48 2.76 7.71
N ASP A 226 13.95 1.59 8.16
CA ASP A 226 13.45 0.27 7.74
C ASP A 226 11.95 0.09 8.06
N ALA A 227 11.49 0.69 9.17
CA ALA A 227 10.06 0.88 9.45
C ALA A 227 9.72 2.36 9.19
N PRO A 228 9.28 2.71 7.99
CA PRO A 228 9.32 4.10 7.51
C PRO A 228 8.37 5.05 8.22
N GLY A 229 7.51 4.59 9.14
CA GLY A 229 6.54 5.45 9.81
C GLY A 229 5.67 6.18 8.80
N CYS A 230 5.03 5.42 7.91
CA CYS A 230 4.19 5.97 6.86
C CYS A 230 3.05 6.79 7.43
N PHE A 231 2.73 7.88 6.77
CA PHE A 231 1.63 8.76 7.14
C PHE A 231 0.30 8.17 6.68
N ASN A 232 -0.70 8.24 7.53
CA ASN A 232 -2.08 7.90 7.19
C ASN A 232 -2.88 9.19 7.02
N GLY A 233 -3.30 9.44 5.78
CA GLY A 233 -4.03 10.63 5.44
C GLY A 233 -3.66 11.21 4.07
N LYS A 234 -4.08 12.44 3.83
CA LYS A 234 -3.91 13.12 2.54
C LYS A 234 -2.82 14.17 2.62
N ILE A 235 -1.99 14.24 1.57
CA ILE A 235 -0.99 15.32 1.38
C ILE A 235 -1.24 15.99 0.04
N GLU A 236 -1.04 17.32 -0.01
CA GLU A 236 -1.22 18.13 -1.21
C GLU A 236 -0.14 19.22 -1.28
N ALA A 237 0.32 19.51 -2.51
CA ALA A 237 1.17 20.63 -2.89
C ALA A 237 2.44 20.82 -2.03
N PRO A 238 3.31 19.80 -1.87
CA PRO A 238 4.58 20.00 -1.19
C PRO A 238 5.54 20.87 -2.02
N GLU A 239 6.24 21.79 -1.32
CA GLU A 239 7.18 22.74 -1.91
C GLU A 239 8.41 22.90 -1.01
N ILE A 240 9.58 23.08 -1.62
CA ILE A 240 10.85 23.36 -0.94
C ILE A 240 11.51 24.58 -1.57
N LEU A 241 11.85 25.56 -0.76
CA LEU A 241 12.57 26.77 -1.17
C LEU A 241 13.90 26.85 -0.39
N ALA A 242 14.98 27.17 -1.10
CA ALA A 242 16.30 27.44 -0.57
C ALA A 242 16.72 28.84 -1.00
N ASP A 243 17.18 29.67 -0.07
CA ASP A 243 17.62 31.06 -0.30
C ASP A 243 16.60 31.89 -1.11
N GLY A 244 15.31 31.72 -0.75
CA GLY A 244 14.19 32.38 -1.42
C GLY A 244 13.82 31.84 -2.81
N LYS A 245 14.59 30.86 -3.33
CA LYS A 245 14.35 30.23 -4.64
C LYS A 245 13.61 28.91 -4.46
N LEU A 246 12.55 28.70 -5.24
CA LEU A 246 11.85 27.42 -5.31
C LEU A 246 12.74 26.37 -5.98
N ILE A 247 13.12 25.32 -5.25
CA ILE A 247 13.98 24.22 -5.71
C ILE A 247 13.24 22.91 -5.95
N ALA A 248 12.06 22.74 -5.35
CA ALA A 248 11.18 21.62 -5.64
C ALA A 248 9.71 22.00 -5.41
N LYS A 249 8.84 21.49 -6.29
CA LYS A 249 7.39 21.65 -6.21
C LYS A 249 6.69 20.52 -6.93
N TRP A 250 5.72 19.89 -6.27
CA TRP A 250 4.95 18.80 -6.86
C TRP A 250 3.46 19.12 -6.86
N ASP A 251 2.89 19.08 -8.05
CA ASP A 251 1.44 19.25 -8.28
C ASP A 251 0.78 17.90 -8.48
N PHE A 252 0.09 17.43 -7.47
CA PHE A 252 -0.56 16.12 -7.48
C PHE A 252 -1.84 16.07 -8.30
N SER A 253 -2.32 17.20 -8.82
CA SER A 253 -3.44 17.25 -9.78
C SER A 253 -3.05 16.75 -11.17
N GLN A 254 -1.73 16.64 -11.44
CA GLN A 254 -1.22 16.25 -12.75
C GLN A 254 -0.98 14.74 -12.80
N GLY A 255 -1.31 14.11 -13.93
CA GLY A 255 -1.04 12.68 -14.17
C GLY A 255 -1.67 11.75 -13.13
N ILE A 256 -2.89 12.02 -12.68
CA ILE A 256 -3.58 11.31 -11.58
C ILE A 256 -3.63 9.79 -11.77
N SER A 257 -3.65 9.29 -13.00
CA SER A 257 -3.67 7.84 -13.30
C SER A 257 -2.29 7.17 -13.30
N SER A 258 -1.21 7.89 -12.95
CA SER A 258 0.17 7.39 -12.99
C SER A 258 0.70 7.07 -11.60
N LEU A 259 1.58 6.08 -11.49
CA LEU A 259 2.41 5.81 -10.30
C LEU A 259 3.62 6.75 -10.20
N SER A 260 3.64 7.84 -10.96
CA SER A 260 4.67 8.88 -10.88
C SER A 260 4.04 10.27 -10.87
N VAL A 261 4.72 11.21 -10.22
CA VAL A 261 4.37 12.63 -10.26
C VAL A 261 5.47 13.36 -11.01
N LYS A 262 5.13 13.87 -12.19
CA LYS A 262 6.03 14.69 -12.98
C LYS A 262 6.07 16.12 -12.47
N THR A 263 7.25 16.75 -12.52
CA THR A 263 7.42 18.14 -12.13
C THR A 263 8.32 18.90 -13.07
N LYS A 264 8.18 20.23 -13.06
CA LYS A 264 9.09 21.15 -13.79
C LYS A 264 10.21 21.69 -12.90
N ILE A 265 10.06 21.57 -11.58
CA ILE A 265 10.99 22.12 -10.59
C ILE A 265 11.30 21.04 -9.56
N GLY A 266 12.53 20.57 -9.55
CA GLY A 266 12.99 19.46 -8.74
C GLY A 266 12.87 18.11 -9.46
N PRO A 267 13.18 17.00 -8.78
CA PRO A 267 13.08 15.66 -9.33
C PRO A 267 11.63 15.15 -9.35
N ASP A 268 11.28 14.33 -10.34
CA ASP A 268 10.03 13.59 -10.37
C ASP A 268 9.91 12.66 -9.17
N LEU A 269 8.67 12.29 -8.78
CA LEU A 269 8.42 11.30 -7.73
C LEU A 269 7.93 9.98 -8.32
N PHE A 270 8.36 8.90 -7.71
CA PHE A 270 7.77 7.57 -7.83
C PHE A 270 6.90 7.28 -6.60
N LEU A 271 5.74 6.66 -6.81
CA LEU A 271 4.77 6.32 -5.77
C LEU A 271 4.90 4.85 -5.38
N LYS A 272 5.57 4.58 -4.27
CA LYS A 272 5.73 3.22 -3.74
C LYS A 272 4.42 2.72 -3.15
N ASN A 273 4.10 1.46 -3.40
CA ASN A 273 2.88 0.78 -2.95
C ASN A 273 1.57 1.47 -3.37
N ALA A 274 1.60 2.18 -4.52
CA ALA A 274 0.44 2.71 -5.22
C ALA A 274 -0.56 3.48 -4.33
N PRO A 275 -0.16 4.53 -3.60
CA PRO A 275 -1.09 5.32 -2.80
C PRO A 275 -2.25 5.85 -3.65
N THR A 276 -3.39 6.05 -3.03
CA THR A 276 -4.61 6.42 -3.77
C THR A 276 -4.52 7.83 -4.31
N ARG A 277 -4.62 7.95 -5.65
CA ARG A 277 -4.64 9.21 -6.40
C ARG A 277 -6.08 9.63 -6.73
N GLY A 278 -6.26 10.91 -7.08
CA GLY A 278 -7.58 11.43 -7.45
C GLY A 278 -8.55 11.51 -6.28
N VAL A 279 -8.04 11.64 -5.07
CA VAL A 279 -8.84 11.88 -3.86
C VAL A 279 -9.08 13.36 -3.66
N THR A 280 -10.16 13.71 -2.97
CA THR A 280 -10.55 15.09 -2.70
C THR A 280 -9.45 15.84 -1.94
N GLY A 281 -9.01 16.96 -2.51
CA GLY A 281 -8.03 17.86 -1.94
C GLY A 281 -8.68 19.02 -1.14
N ARG A 282 -7.86 19.94 -0.65
CA ARG A 282 -8.29 21.10 0.15
C ARG A 282 -9.24 22.06 -0.57
N LYS A 283 -9.23 22.07 -1.92
CA LYS A 283 -10.11 22.93 -2.73
C LYS A 283 -11.48 22.29 -3.04
N TRP A 284 -11.67 21.01 -2.70
CA TRP A 284 -12.92 20.35 -2.99
C TRP A 284 -14.09 20.99 -2.25
N ASN A 285 -15.17 21.28 -2.96
CA ASN A 285 -16.33 21.99 -2.44
C ASN A 285 -17.66 21.34 -2.83
N ALA A 286 -17.63 20.06 -3.20
CA ALA A 286 -18.78 19.26 -3.61
C ALA A 286 -19.50 19.73 -4.90
N THR A 287 -18.88 20.58 -5.72
CA THR A 287 -19.47 21.03 -6.99
C THR A 287 -19.14 20.15 -8.17
N GLU A 288 -18.13 19.27 -8.07
CA GLU A 288 -17.69 18.33 -9.09
C GLU A 288 -17.24 17.02 -8.47
N PHE A 289 -17.70 15.91 -9.01
CA PHE A 289 -17.42 14.55 -8.51
C PHE A 289 -16.49 13.74 -9.41
N CYS A 290 -15.99 14.35 -10.51
CA CYS A 290 -15.06 13.73 -11.43
C CYS A 290 -13.74 14.49 -11.47
N TRP A 291 -12.64 13.84 -11.08
CA TRP A 291 -11.32 14.45 -11.09
C TRP A 291 -10.87 14.91 -12.50
N ARG A 292 -11.36 14.28 -13.58
CA ARG A 292 -11.04 14.69 -14.95
C ARG A 292 -11.62 16.04 -15.32
N HIS A 293 -12.77 16.41 -14.74
CA HIS A 293 -13.40 17.69 -15.01
C HIS A 293 -12.81 18.82 -14.19
N LYS A 294 -12.34 18.52 -12.97
CA LYS A 294 -11.76 19.53 -12.09
C LYS A 294 -10.60 18.96 -11.27
N PRO A 295 -9.44 18.75 -11.90
CA PRO A 295 -8.29 18.09 -11.28
C PRO A 295 -7.80 18.80 -10.02
N ASP A 296 -7.92 20.13 -9.93
CA ASP A 296 -7.51 20.91 -8.76
C ASP A 296 -8.35 20.66 -7.50
N HIS A 297 -9.56 20.08 -7.64
CA HIS A 297 -10.35 19.58 -6.51
C HIS A 297 -9.85 18.22 -5.99
N TYR A 298 -9.06 17.51 -6.80
CA TYR A 298 -8.57 16.17 -6.55
C TYR A 298 -7.03 16.12 -6.54
N ALA A 299 -6.42 17.20 -6.05
CA ALA A 299 -4.98 17.42 -6.06
C ALA A 299 -4.27 16.81 -4.83
N ALA A 300 -4.90 15.88 -4.13
CA ALA A 300 -4.30 15.17 -3.01
C ALA A 300 -3.92 13.74 -3.37
N ILE A 301 -2.97 13.19 -2.62
CA ILE A 301 -2.66 11.75 -2.57
C ILE A 301 -2.98 11.27 -1.17
N ALA A 302 -3.75 10.17 -1.06
CA ALA A 302 -3.98 9.49 0.21
C ALA A 302 -2.94 8.36 0.38
N PHE A 303 -2.27 8.39 1.52
CA PHE A 303 -1.25 7.45 1.93
C PHE A 303 -1.73 6.65 3.13
N HIS A 304 -1.30 5.39 3.24
CA HIS A 304 -1.61 4.52 4.38
C HIS A 304 -0.37 3.70 4.76
N ASP A 305 -0.25 3.35 6.04
CA ASP A 305 0.87 2.54 6.55
C ASP A 305 0.71 1.03 6.28
N ASP A 306 -0.41 0.64 5.70
CA ASP A 306 -0.76 -0.73 5.35
C ASP A 306 -0.99 -0.96 3.84
N ASP A 307 -0.76 0.03 2.99
CA ASP A 307 -0.78 -0.13 1.54
C ASP A 307 0.27 -1.16 1.09
N ILE A 308 -0.13 -2.06 0.19
CA ILE A 308 0.73 -3.04 -0.46
C ILE A 308 0.34 -3.11 -1.93
N TYR A 309 1.31 -2.95 -2.83
CA TYR A 309 1.11 -3.13 -4.26
C TYR A 309 1.83 -4.38 -4.78
N ASP A 310 3.10 -4.53 -4.40
CA ASP A 310 3.93 -5.67 -4.71
C ASP A 310 4.83 -5.94 -3.49
N PHE A 311 5.08 -7.22 -3.18
CA PHE A 311 6.03 -7.60 -2.14
C PHE A 311 7.47 -7.38 -2.59
N ASP A 312 7.72 -7.17 -3.90
CA ASP A 312 9.04 -7.06 -4.54
C ASP A 312 9.95 -8.28 -4.24
N TRP A 313 9.36 -9.46 -4.11
CA TRP A 313 10.15 -10.68 -3.95
C TRP A 313 10.78 -11.10 -5.27
N ASP A 314 12.01 -11.56 -5.19
CA ASP A 314 12.66 -12.19 -6.35
C ASP A 314 11.93 -13.47 -6.75
N GLY A 315 11.88 -13.74 -8.05
CA GLY A 315 11.35 -15.00 -8.58
C GLY A 315 12.21 -16.20 -8.20
N ASP A 316 11.57 -17.27 -7.80
CA ASP A 316 12.25 -18.53 -7.44
C ASP A 316 12.23 -19.54 -8.56
N PHE A 317 11.15 -19.58 -9.37
CA PHE A 317 11.03 -20.47 -10.53
C PHE A 317 9.97 -19.96 -11.50
N GLU A 318 9.94 -20.57 -12.69
CA GLU A 318 9.09 -20.17 -13.79
C GLU A 318 8.34 -21.36 -14.39
N LEU A 319 7.18 -21.09 -14.98
CA LEU A 319 6.43 -22.00 -15.84
C LEU A 319 6.13 -21.30 -17.16
N THR A 320 6.71 -21.79 -18.25
CA THR A 320 6.27 -21.40 -19.60
C THR A 320 5.11 -22.32 -20.01
N ILE A 321 3.96 -21.71 -20.34
CA ILE A 321 2.74 -22.47 -20.69
C ILE A 321 2.94 -23.21 -22.00
N PRO A 322 2.92 -24.56 -22.02
CA PRO A 322 3.04 -25.36 -23.25
C PRO A 322 1.86 -25.14 -24.20
N ASN A 323 2.09 -25.34 -25.49
CA ASN A 323 1.06 -25.18 -26.52
C ASN A 323 -0.09 -26.18 -26.43
N ASP A 324 0.12 -27.31 -25.84
CA ASP A 324 -0.81 -28.41 -25.65
C ASP A 324 -1.48 -28.41 -24.27
N MET A 325 -1.09 -27.50 -23.38
CA MET A 325 -1.69 -27.37 -22.05
C MET A 325 -3.14 -26.90 -22.19
N PRO A 326 -4.16 -27.66 -21.74
CA PRO A 326 -5.55 -27.28 -21.85
C PRO A 326 -5.87 -25.99 -21.08
N SER A 327 -6.80 -25.19 -21.61
CA SER A 327 -7.30 -24.03 -20.85
C SER A 327 -8.06 -24.51 -19.60
N GLY A 328 -7.90 -23.75 -18.51
CA GLY A 328 -8.49 -24.13 -17.22
C GLY A 328 -7.88 -23.37 -16.05
N ILE A 329 -8.23 -23.82 -14.86
CA ILE A 329 -7.69 -23.32 -13.61
C ILE A 329 -6.60 -24.27 -13.16
N TYR A 330 -5.41 -23.74 -12.88
CA TYR A 330 -4.29 -24.50 -12.37
C TYR A 330 -3.85 -23.96 -11.02
N VAL A 331 -3.22 -24.80 -10.23
CA VAL A 331 -2.74 -24.46 -8.90
C VAL A 331 -1.28 -24.92 -8.78
N MET A 332 -0.38 -23.97 -8.60
CA MET A 332 0.98 -24.27 -8.19
C MET A 332 1.00 -24.42 -6.67
N ARG A 333 1.22 -25.63 -6.19
CA ARG A 333 1.34 -25.93 -4.76
C ARG A 333 2.80 -25.93 -4.36
N ILE A 334 3.09 -25.31 -3.22
CA ILE A 334 4.40 -25.31 -2.60
C ILE A 334 4.30 -25.92 -1.20
N VAL A 335 5.22 -26.81 -0.88
CA VAL A 335 5.24 -27.55 0.39
C VAL A 335 6.65 -27.52 0.97
N ALA A 336 6.78 -27.16 2.24
CA ALA A 336 8.01 -27.28 3.00
C ALA A 336 7.68 -27.79 4.42
N ASP A 337 8.34 -28.83 4.85
CA ASP A 337 8.04 -29.55 6.11
C ASP A 337 6.53 -29.93 6.16
N GLU A 338 5.80 -29.48 7.19
CA GLU A 338 4.36 -29.69 7.32
C GLU A 338 3.49 -28.49 6.83
N HIS A 339 4.16 -27.48 6.24
CA HIS A 339 3.53 -26.25 5.76
C HIS A 339 3.38 -26.23 4.26
N TYR A 340 2.32 -25.60 3.79
CA TYR A 340 2.06 -25.47 2.35
C TYR A 340 1.30 -24.19 2.02
N ASP A 341 1.41 -23.78 0.76
CA ASP A 341 0.60 -22.72 0.16
C ASP A 341 0.20 -23.12 -1.27
N ALA A 342 -0.73 -22.39 -1.86
CA ALA A 342 -1.30 -22.70 -3.17
C ALA A 342 -1.54 -21.39 -3.96
N MET A 343 -0.94 -21.31 -5.14
CA MET A 343 -0.98 -20.18 -6.04
C MET A 343 -1.83 -20.52 -7.27
N PRO A 344 -3.13 -20.13 -7.31
CA PRO A 344 -3.99 -20.39 -8.44
C PRO A 344 -3.71 -19.42 -9.59
N PHE A 345 -3.78 -19.93 -10.83
CA PHE A 345 -3.70 -19.13 -12.05
C PHE A 345 -4.57 -19.74 -13.17
N PHE A 346 -4.83 -18.93 -14.20
CA PHE A 346 -5.68 -19.34 -15.32
C PHE A 346 -4.83 -19.54 -16.58
N VAL A 347 -4.95 -20.72 -17.18
CA VAL A 347 -4.46 -20.96 -18.54
C VAL A 347 -5.57 -20.60 -19.52
N CYS A 348 -5.37 -19.53 -20.29
CA CYS A 348 -6.30 -19.06 -21.29
C CYS A 348 -6.11 -19.80 -22.61
N PRO A 349 -7.16 -19.98 -23.45
CA PRO A 349 -6.99 -20.57 -24.76
C PRO A 349 -6.13 -19.70 -25.66
N PRO A 350 -5.45 -20.29 -26.67
CA PRO A 350 -4.70 -19.51 -27.65
C PRO A 350 -5.61 -18.56 -28.42
N LEU A 351 -5.07 -17.40 -28.82
CA LEU A 351 -5.83 -16.40 -29.56
C LEU A 351 -6.30 -16.96 -30.93
N GLY A 352 -7.54 -16.64 -31.31
CA GLY A 352 -8.11 -16.97 -32.60
C GLY A 352 -8.46 -18.45 -32.80
N LYS A 353 -8.32 -19.31 -31.77
CA LYS A 353 -8.69 -20.72 -31.83
C LYS A 353 -9.78 -21.04 -30.80
N ARG A 354 -10.95 -21.47 -31.29
CA ARG A 354 -12.01 -21.99 -30.42
C ARG A 354 -11.59 -23.37 -29.91
N GLN A 355 -11.62 -23.55 -28.59
CA GLN A 355 -11.29 -24.83 -27.94
C GLN A 355 -12.48 -25.47 -27.19
N ALA A 356 -13.56 -24.68 -26.95
CA ALA A 356 -14.73 -25.13 -26.23
C ALA A 356 -15.99 -24.44 -26.73
N ASP A 357 -17.16 -25.00 -26.42
CA ASP A 357 -18.45 -24.40 -26.76
C ASP A 357 -18.86 -23.28 -25.83
N LEU A 358 -18.39 -23.34 -24.59
CA LEU A 358 -18.65 -22.33 -23.55
C LEU A 358 -17.35 -21.64 -23.14
N CYS A 359 -17.45 -20.37 -22.77
CA CYS A 359 -16.35 -19.58 -22.26
C CYS A 359 -16.72 -19.05 -20.86
N VAL A 360 -15.80 -19.20 -19.91
CA VAL A 360 -15.90 -18.59 -18.59
C VAL A 360 -15.03 -17.34 -18.55
N LEU A 361 -15.64 -16.19 -18.27
CA LEU A 361 -14.90 -14.97 -18.00
C LEU A 361 -14.54 -14.94 -16.51
N ALA A 362 -13.27 -15.18 -16.19
CA ALA A 362 -12.77 -15.12 -14.81
C ALA A 362 -12.69 -13.67 -14.31
N SER A 363 -13.29 -13.39 -13.16
CA SER A 363 -13.32 -12.05 -12.55
C SER A 363 -12.03 -11.77 -11.78
N THR A 364 -10.88 -11.73 -12.48
CA THR A 364 -9.55 -11.63 -11.86
C THR A 364 -9.37 -10.36 -11.04
N PHE A 365 -9.95 -9.23 -11.45
CA PHE A 365 -9.96 -8.00 -10.65
C PHE A 365 -10.68 -8.19 -9.30
N THR A 366 -11.83 -8.87 -9.31
CA THR A 366 -12.58 -9.20 -8.10
C THR A 366 -11.75 -10.11 -7.19
N TYR A 367 -11.05 -11.09 -7.74
CA TYR A 367 -10.20 -11.99 -6.96
C TYR A 367 -9.01 -11.27 -6.33
N THR A 368 -8.39 -10.34 -7.05
CA THR A 368 -7.31 -9.50 -6.50
C THR A 368 -7.81 -8.64 -5.33
N ILE A 369 -8.98 -8.04 -5.48
CA ILE A 369 -9.55 -7.14 -4.45
C ILE A 369 -10.06 -7.92 -3.23
N TYR A 370 -10.78 -9.02 -3.45
CA TYR A 370 -11.55 -9.71 -2.40
C TYR A 370 -11.03 -11.10 -2.04
N GLY A 371 -9.92 -11.55 -2.61
CA GLY A 371 -9.43 -12.93 -2.41
C GLY A 371 -9.23 -13.32 -0.95
N ASN A 372 -8.85 -12.38 -0.11
CA ASN A 372 -8.67 -12.58 1.34
C ASN A 372 -9.73 -11.88 2.19
N HIS A 373 -10.77 -11.32 1.57
CA HIS A 373 -11.76 -10.53 2.28
C HIS A 373 -12.64 -11.42 3.16
N ALA A 374 -12.68 -11.13 4.45
CA ALA A 374 -13.65 -11.65 5.39
C ALA A 374 -14.66 -10.54 5.73
N ARG A 375 -15.95 -10.86 5.67
CA ARG A 375 -16.99 -9.93 6.09
C ARG A 375 -17.37 -10.20 7.55
N PRO A 376 -16.79 -9.46 8.51
CA PRO A 376 -17.08 -9.67 9.92
C PRO A 376 -18.47 -9.22 10.34
N ASP A 377 -19.15 -8.45 9.48
CA ASP A 377 -20.49 -7.88 9.68
C ASP A 377 -21.64 -8.79 9.22
N PHE A 378 -21.34 -10.07 8.97
CA PHE A 378 -22.37 -11.03 8.55
C PHE A 378 -23.43 -11.24 9.64
N ALA A 379 -24.61 -10.66 9.44
CA ALA A 379 -25.67 -10.71 10.42
C ALA A 379 -26.18 -12.13 10.64
N PRO A 380 -26.38 -12.59 11.90
CA PRO A 380 -26.90 -13.93 12.20
C PRO A 380 -28.25 -14.25 11.51
N SER A 381 -29.07 -13.23 11.22
CA SER A 381 -30.34 -13.37 10.48
C SER A 381 -30.17 -13.93 9.07
N TRP A 382 -29.00 -13.79 8.45
CA TRP A 382 -28.71 -14.34 7.12
C TRP A 382 -28.53 -15.86 7.16
N LEU A 383 -28.14 -16.44 8.27
CA LEU A 383 -28.02 -17.89 8.44
C LEU A 383 -29.35 -18.60 8.18
N GLY A 384 -30.45 -18.03 8.65
CA GLY A 384 -31.81 -18.57 8.39
C GLY A 384 -32.15 -18.55 6.89
N ARG A 385 -31.79 -17.48 6.17
CA ARG A 385 -31.99 -17.38 4.71
C ARG A 385 -31.12 -18.36 3.93
N ILE A 386 -29.86 -18.51 4.31
CA ILE A 386 -28.93 -19.46 3.70
C ILE A 386 -29.47 -20.89 3.86
N ALA A 387 -29.93 -21.25 5.06
CA ALA A 387 -30.55 -22.55 5.31
C ALA A 387 -31.84 -22.76 4.51
N ALA A 388 -32.71 -21.75 4.43
CA ALA A 388 -33.97 -21.80 3.67
C ALA A 388 -33.70 -21.98 2.16
N TRP A 389 -32.63 -21.43 1.64
CA TRP A 389 -32.21 -21.57 0.24
C TRP A 389 -31.34 -22.79 -0.02
N ASN A 390 -31.08 -23.61 0.98
CA ASN A 390 -30.17 -24.75 0.91
C ASN A 390 -28.77 -24.37 0.39
N ALA A 391 -28.32 -23.13 0.69
CA ALA A 391 -27.02 -22.62 0.30
C ALA A 391 -25.98 -22.98 1.35
N TYR A 392 -24.72 -23.11 0.94
CA TYR A 392 -23.62 -23.31 1.86
C TYR A 392 -23.25 -21.98 2.55
N PRO A 393 -23.33 -21.90 3.89
CA PRO A 393 -22.93 -20.70 4.60
C PRO A 393 -21.41 -20.64 4.71
N ASN A 394 -20.74 -20.16 3.70
CA ASN A 394 -19.33 -19.80 3.83
C ASN A 394 -19.27 -18.49 4.64
N ASN A 395 -19.45 -18.62 5.97
CA ASN A 395 -19.44 -17.47 6.87
C ASN A 395 -18.00 -17.17 7.33
N PRO A 396 -17.38 -16.11 6.80
CA PRO A 396 -16.01 -15.72 7.19
C PRO A 396 -15.89 -15.34 8.66
N SER A 397 -16.98 -15.01 9.37
CA SER A 397 -16.94 -14.69 10.80
C SER A 397 -16.51 -15.88 11.67
N MET A 398 -16.61 -17.11 11.17
CA MET A 398 -16.05 -18.30 11.82
C MET A 398 -14.52 -18.36 11.72
N PHE A 399 -13.93 -17.58 10.82
CA PHE A 399 -12.50 -17.56 10.55
C PHE A 399 -11.95 -16.18 10.91
N LYS A 400 -11.74 -15.93 12.21
CA LYS A 400 -11.23 -14.65 12.77
C LYS A 400 -9.92 -14.14 12.17
N HIS A 401 -9.38 -14.84 11.19
CA HIS A 401 -8.05 -14.64 10.63
C HIS A 401 -8.01 -14.41 9.13
N TYR A 402 -9.14 -14.24 8.46
CA TYR A 402 -9.14 -13.78 7.07
C TYR A 402 -8.65 -12.34 7.00
N GLY A 403 -7.86 -12.07 5.98
CA GLY A 403 -7.38 -10.73 5.67
C GLY A 403 -8.50 -9.77 5.29
N LEU A 404 -8.16 -8.52 5.28
CA LEU A 404 -9.03 -7.46 4.81
C LEU A 404 -8.97 -7.38 3.28
N SER A 405 -10.00 -6.81 2.67
CA SER A 405 -9.96 -6.43 1.27
C SER A 405 -8.90 -5.36 1.07
N THR A 406 -8.16 -5.42 -0.05
CA THR A 406 -7.22 -4.37 -0.43
C THR A 406 -7.90 -3.04 -0.80
N TYR A 407 -9.23 -3.01 -0.83
CA TYR A 407 -10.00 -1.89 -1.37
C TYR A 407 -10.67 -1.01 -0.34
N ASN A 408 -11.02 -1.49 0.83
CA ASN A 408 -11.90 -0.75 1.73
C ASN A 408 -11.73 -1.09 3.22
N ASN A 409 -10.54 -1.39 3.68
CA ASN A 409 -10.32 -1.69 5.10
C ASN A 409 -8.93 -1.25 5.57
N HIS A 410 -8.60 0.01 5.31
CA HIS A 410 -7.52 0.64 6.05
C HIS A 410 -7.95 0.89 7.50
N LYS A 411 -6.97 1.11 8.38
CA LYS A 411 -7.22 1.34 9.82
C LYS A 411 -8.05 2.58 10.09
N ASP A 412 -8.13 3.46 9.14
CA ASP A 412 -8.85 4.75 9.20
C ASP A 412 -10.19 4.75 8.45
N GLY A 413 -10.61 3.58 7.89
CA GLY A 413 -11.92 3.35 7.27
C GLY A 413 -11.93 3.28 5.76
#